data_49cb2ba194e176efa6becaf31ab1d8d3
#
_entry.id   49cb2ba194e176efa6becaf31ab1d8d3
#
_cell.length_a   1.000
_cell.length_b   1.000
_cell.length_c   1.000
_cell.angle_alpha   90.00
_cell.angle_beta   90.00
_cell.angle_gamma   90.00
#
_symmetry.space_group_name_H-M   'P 1'
#
loop_
_entity.id
_entity.type
_entity.pdbx_description
1 polymer ?
#
loop_
_entity_poly.entity_id
_entity_poly.type
_entity_poly.pdbx_seq_one_letter_code
_entity_poly.pdbx_strand_id
1 'polypeptide(L)'
;TPLTLIKGPLENIILKKQVDAETREDLNVMKQNTERLLNLTNQLLDFRKTESQGFRLNFAKCNVTEVLKETHVRFTSLAKQKGLEFTLQVPEKDFYAHVNREAFTKIISNLLNNGVKYAESYVHISLEVPEADDNNSFRIRTENDGVIIPNEMKEEIFKPFVRFNEKEDGKVTTGTGIGLALSRSLAELHQGTLAMGAGEENNTFC
;
A
#
# COMPACT_ATOMS: atom_id res chain seq x y z
N THR A 1 -10.06 18.83 -8.87
CA THR A 1 -10.93 17.80 -9.50
C THR A 1 -12.36 17.97 -9.01
N PRO A 2 -13.42 17.54 -9.76
CA PRO A 2 -14.81 17.60 -9.30
C PRO A 2 -15.02 16.94 -7.93
N LEU A 3 -14.33 15.84 -7.65
CA LEU A 3 -14.40 15.13 -6.36
C LEU A 3 -13.81 15.94 -5.19
N THR A 4 -12.79 16.75 -5.42
CA THR A 4 -12.24 17.65 -4.40
C THR A 4 -13.24 18.75 -4.03
N LEU A 5 -14.04 19.20 -5.02
CA LEU A 5 -15.12 20.20 -4.80
C LEU A 5 -16.31 19.62 -4.02
N ILE A 6 -16.48 18.31 -3.98
CA ILE A 6 -17.48 17.64 -3.14
C ILE A 6 -16.96 17.47 -1.71
N LYS A 7 -15.68 17.11 -1.55
CA LYS A 7 -15.08 16.81 -0.24
C LYS A 7 -15.11 18.04 0.70
N GLY A 8 -14.74 19.22 0.22
CA GLY A 8 -14.68 20.43 1.03
C GLY A 8 -16.02 20.83 1.66
N PRO A 9 -17.12 20.97 0.88
CA PRO A 9 -18.45 21.21 1.44
C PRO A 9 -18.93 20.15 2.43
N LEU A 10 -18.68 18.85 2.16
CA LEU A 10 -19.03 17.77 3.08
C LEU A 10 -18.33 17.92 4.43
N GLU A 11 -17.02 18.17 4.45
CA GLU A 11 -16.26 18.41 5.68
C GLU A 11 -16.80 19.62 6.47
N ASN A 12 -17.13 20.71 5.77
CA ASN A 12 -17.71 21.91 6.38
C ASN A 12 -19.08 21.65 7.02
N ILE A 13 -19.94 20.81 6.39
CA ILE A 13 -21.25 20.48 6.95
C ILE A 13 -21.09 19.57 8.18
N ILE A 14 -20.19 18.55 8.13
CA ILE A 14 -19.91 17.63 9.26
C ILE A 14 -19.42 18.42 10.50
N LEU A 15 -18.63 19.46 10.29
CA LEU A 15 -18.10 20.29 11.38
C LEU A 15 -19.16 21.22 12.02
N LYS A 16 -20.30 21.45 11.39
CA LYS A 16 -21.39 22.27 11.97
C LYS A 16 -22.07 21.50 13.10
N LYS A 17 -22.22 22.16 14.25
CA LYS A 17 -22.84 21.57 15.47
C LYS A 17 -24.33 21.25 15.36
N GLN A 18 -25.02 21.69 14.31
CA GLN A 18 -26.48 21.62 14.13
C GLN A 18 -26.95 20.45 13.24
N VAL A 19 -26.10 19.46 13.01
CA VAL A 19 -26.46 18.25 12.21
C VAL A 19 -26.90 17.16 13.19
N ASP A 20 -28.10 16.60 13.00
CA ASP A 20 -28.57 15.44 13.77
C ASP A 20 -27.72 14.19 13.53
N ALA A 21 -27.89 13.17 14.37
CA ALA A 21 -27.03 11.99 14.35
C ALA A 21 -27.14 11.18 13.06
N GLU A 22 -28.35 11.04 12.51
CA GLU A 22 -28.64 10.27 11.30
C GLU A 22 -28.01 10.97 10.07
N THR A 23 -28.26 12.26 9.90
CA THR A 23 -27.64 13.07 8.84
C THR A 23 -26.12 13.08 8.93
N ARG A 24 -25.55 13.06 10.15
CA ARG A 24 -24.09 13.00 10.36
C ARG A 24 -23.52 11.68 9.91
N GLU A 25 -24.23 10.57 10.14
CA GLU A 25 -23.81 9.24 9.69
C GLU A 25 -23.80 9.18 8.15
N ASP A 26 -24.84 9.65 7.49
CA ASP A 26 -24.93 9.73 6.02
C ASP A 26 -23.79 10.59 5.43
N LEU A 27 -23.52 11.74 6.01
CA LEU A 27 -22.42 12.62 5.57
C LEU A 27 -21.06 11.95 5.74
N ASN A 28 -20.84 11.17 6.80
CA ASN A 28 -19.61 10.40 6.98
C ASN A 28 -19.46 9.31 5.93
N VAL A 29 -20.54 8.62 5.58
CA VAL A 29 -20.56 7.62 4.48
C VAL A 29 -20.23 8.30 3.15
N MET A 30 -20.82 9.45 2.85
CA MET A 30 -20.54 10.23 1.63
C MET A 30 -19.08 10.69 1.60
N LYS A 31 -18.53 11.15 2.72
CA LYS A 31 -17.11 11.55 2.83
C LYS A 31 -16.20 10.38 2.52
N GLN A 32 -16.42 9.23 3.16
CA GLN A 32 -15.62 8.01 2.95
C GLN A 32 -15.65 7.56 1.48
N ASN A 33 -16.84 7.56 0.84
CA ASN A 33 -16.98 7.20 -0.57
C ASN A 33 -16.27 8.22 -1.50
N THR A 34 -16.35 9.52 -1.18
CA THR A 34 -15.65 10.56 -1.95
C THR A 34 -14.13 10.40 -1.85
N GLU A 35 -13.60 10.14 -0.65
CA GLU A 35 -12.17 9.87 -0.44
C GLU A 35 -11.73 8.60 -1.15
N ARG A 36 -12.56 7.55 -1.14
CA ARG A 36 -12.30 6.32 -1.89
C ARG A 36 -12.23 6.58 -3.40
N LEU A 37 -13.16 7.34 -3.96
CA LEU A 37 -13.17 7.70 -5.39
C LEU A 37 -11.95 8.55 -5.77
N LEU A 38 -11.56 9.52 -4.94
CA LEU A 38 -10.35 10.32 -5.14
C LEU A 38 -9.10 9.43 -5.18
N ASN A 39 -8.99 8.51 -4.23
CA ASN A 39 -7.85 7.59 -4.15
C ASN A 39 -7.80 6.66 -5.38
N LEU A 40 -8.95 6.11 -5.79
CA LEU A 40 -9.11 5.29 -6.99
C LEU A 40 -8.66 6.03 -8.25
N THR A 41 -9.14 7.27 -8.42
CA THR A 41 -8.79 8.11 -9.57
C THR A 41 -7.29 8.39 -9.61
N ASN A 42 -6.69 8.73 -8.47
CA ASN A 42 -5.25 8.99 -8.39
C ASN A 42 -4.42 7.72 -8.69
N GLN A 43 -4.80 6.57 -8.13
CA GLN A 43 -4.13 5.30 -8.43
C GLN A 43 -4.22 4.93 -9.93
N LEU A 44 -5.39 5.14 -10.55
CA LEU A 44 -5.58 4.88 -11.97
C LEU A 44 -4.73 5.82 -12.84
N LEU A 45 -4.68 7.11 -12.50
CA LEU A 45 -3.84 8.08 -13.20
C LEU A 45 -2.35 7.75 -13.05
N ASP A 46 -1.91 7.36 -11.85
CA ASP A 46 -0.52 6.96 -11.62
C ASP A 46 -0.19 5.68 -12.40
N PHE A 47 -1.09 4.68 -12.38
CA PHE A 47 -0.92 3.44 -13.16
C PHE A 47 -0.84 3.73 -14.66
N ARG A 48 -1.72 4.56 -15.20
CA ARG A 48 -1.67 4.98 -16.61
C ARG A 48 -0.40 5.72 -16.98
N LYS A 49 0.15 6.52 -16.07
CA LYS A 49 1.46 7.16 -16.28
C LYS A 49 2.58 6.12 -16.39
N THR A 50 2.58 5.09 -15.53
CA THR A 50 3.63 4.05 -15.58
C THR A 50 3.57 3.22 -16.86
N GLU A 51 2.37 3.03 -17.46
CA GLU A 51 2.20 2.35 -18.74
C GLU A 51 2.56 3.22 -19.96
N SER A 52 2.69 4.55 -19.79
CA SER A 52 2.95 5.44 -20.92
C SER A 52 4.40 5.33 -21.38
N GLN A 53 4.60 5.23 -22.72
CA GLN A 53 5.94 5.24 -23.30
C GLN A 53 6.67 6.54 -22.94
N GLY A 54 7.88 6.41 -22.37
CA GLY A 54 8.72 7.56 -22.02
C GLY A 54 8.54 8.08 -20.59
N PHE A 55 7.66 7.50 -19.78
CA PHE A 55 7.63 7.84 -18.34
C PHE A 55 8.95 7.42 -17.68
N ARG A 56 9.56 8.36 -16.95
CA ARG A 56 10.82 8.12 -16.25
C ARG A 56 10.72 8.60 -14.81
N LEU A 57 11.30 7.81 -13.92
CA LEU A 57 11.47 8.21 -12.53
C LEU A 57 12.74 9.07 -12.37
N ASN A 58 12.66 10.10 -11.54
CA ASN A 58 13.83 10.86 -11.12
C ASN A 58 14.50 10.14 -9.95
N PHE A 59 15.66 9.54 -10.19
CA PHE A 59 16.43 8.85 -9.17
C PHE A 59 17.31 9.84 -8.41
N ALA A 60 17.33 9.69 -7.09
CA ALA A 60 18.22 10.42 -6.19
C ALA A 60 18.73 9.50 -5.09
N LYS A 61 19.86 9.84 -4.49
CA LYS A 61 20.33 9.14 -3.28
C LYS A 61 19.31 9.33 -2.16
N CYS A 62 18.72 8.25 -1.69
CA CYS A 62 17.66 8.24 -0.71
C CYS A 62 18.04 7.33 0.46
N ASN A 63 17.74 7.76 1.69
CA ASN A 63 17.81 6.90 2.86
C ASN A 63 16.61 5.95 2.90
N VAL A 64 16.82 4.70 2.46
CA VAL A 64 15.78 3.66 2.40
C VAL A 64 15.29 3.30 3.80
N THR A 65 16.22 3.21 4.78
CA THR A 65 15.89 2.92 6.17
C THR A 65 14.93 3.97 6.76
N GLU A 66 15.18 5.24 6.50
CA GLU A 66 14.32 6.34 6.93
C GLU A 66 12.92 6.26 6.31
N VAL A 67 12.81 6.02 5.00
CA VAL A 67 11.52 5.88 4.32
C VAL A 67 10.70 4.73 4.91
N LEU A 68 11.34 3.60 5.22
CA LEU A 68 10.66 2.48 5.87
C LEU A 68 10.18 2.84 7.28
N LYS A 69 11.02 3.47 8.10
CA LYS A 69 10.66 3.93 9.45
C LYS A 69 9.48 4.92 9.43
N GLU A 70 9.55 5.94 8.57
CA GLU A 70 8.48 6.93 8.42
C GLU A 70 7.16 6.27 7.95
N THR A 71 7.25 5.35 7.01
CA THR A 71 6.06 4.66 6.50
C THR A 71 5.49 3.72 7.55
N HIS A 72 6.32 2.96 8.26
CA HIS A 72 5.90 2.11 9.37
C HIS A 72 5.16 2.92 10.45
N VAL A 73 5.70 4.06 10.89
CA VAL A 73 5.06 4.92 11.90
C VAL A 73 3.66 5.36 11.46
N ARG A 74 3.44 5.67 10.18
CA ARG A 74 2.11 6.07 9.66
C ARG A 74 1.05 4.98 9.80
N PHE A 75 1.43 3.71 9.72
CA PHE A 75 0.49 2.59 9.85
C PHE A 75 0.37 2.04 11.27
N THR A 76 1.25 2.40 12.19
CA THR A 76 1.28 1.89 13.58
C THR A 76 -0.05 2.07 14.31
N SER A 77 -0.66 3.26 14.20
CA SER A 77 -1.94 3.53 14.87
C SER A 77 -3.07 2.66 14.33
N LEU A 78 -3.11 2.44 13.02
CA LEU A 78 -4.13 1.60 12.37
C LEU A 78 -3.93 0.12 12.74
N ALA A 79 -2.70 -0.37 12.73
CA ALA A 79 -2.37 -1.73 13.15
C ALA A 79 -2.75 -1.96 14.61
N LYS A 80 -2.40 -1.02 15.51
CA LYS A 80 -2.78 -1.07 16.92
C LYS A 80 -4.30 -1.09 17.13
N GLN A 81 -5.05 -0.29 16.37
CA GLN A 81 -6.51 -0.27 16.43
C GLN A 81 -7.13 -1.62 16.05
N LYS A 82 -6.47 -2.36 15.16
CA LYS A 82 -6.86 -3.71 14.75
C LYS A 82 -6.32 -4.82 15.67
N GLY A 83 -5.49 -4.50 16.67
CA GLY A 83 -4.88 -5.48 17.55
C GLY A 83 -3.75 -6.28 16.91
N LEU A 84 -3.14 -5.78 15.82
CA LEU A 84 -2.08 -6.48 15.10
C LEU A 84 -0.71 -6.23 15.73
N GLU A 85 0.13 -7.27 15.79
CA GLU A 85 1.56 -7.13 15.97
C GLU A 85 2.15 -6.54 14.68
N PHE A 86 2.78 -5.37 14.77
CA PHE A 86 3.27 -4.63 13.62
C PHE A 86 4.74 -4.28 13.82
N THR A 87 5.64 -5.01 13.15
CA THR A 87 7.08 -4.95 13.39
C THR A 87 7.86 -4.53 12.15
N LEU A 88 8.98 -3.83 12.39
CA LEU A 88 9.92 -3.41 11.35
C LEU A 88 11.33 -3.83 11.75
N GLN A 89 11.98 -4.61 10.90
CA GLN A 89 13.37 -5.00 11.03
C GLN A 89 14.21 -4.30 9.95
N VAL A 90 15.19 -3.49 10.38
CA VAL A 90 16.13 -2.80 9.49
C VAL A 90 17.55 -2.95 10.03
N PRO A 91 18.58 -2.85 9.18
CA PRO A 91 19.97 -2.84 9.62
C PRO A 91 20.24 -1.72 10.63
N GLU A 92 21.25 -1.92 11.49
CA GLU A 92 21.69 -0.90 12.46
C GLU A 92 22.17 0.38 11.78
N LYS A 93 22.85 0.23 10.64
CA LYS A 93 23.33 1.36 9.83
C LYS A 93 22.30 1.74 8.79
N ASP A 94 22.11 3.03 8.61
CA ASP A 94 21.25 3.54 7.55
C ASP A 94 21.72 3.08 6.17
N PHE A 95 20.82 2.58 5.38
CA PHE A 95 21.06 2.12 4.02
C PHE A 95 20.58 3.15 3.00
N TYR A 96 21.42 3.45 2.02
CA TYR A 96 21.16 4.43 0.98
C TYR A 96 21.14 3.76 -0.39
N ALA A 97 20.15 4.07 -1.20
CA ALA A 97 20.05 3.62 -2.60
C ALA A 97 19.63 4.79 -3.51
N HIS A 98 19.84 4.63 -4.83
CA HIS A 98 19.34 5.56 -5.82
C HIS A 98 17.91 5.12 -6.23
N VAL A 99 16.92 5.77 -5.64
CA VAL A 99 15.49 5.50 -5.89
C VAL A 99 14.72 6.80 -6.07
N ASN A 100 13.55 6.72 -6.69
CA ASN A 100 12.57 7.81 -6.62
C ASN A 100 11.80 7.69 -5.31
N ARG A 101 12.05 8.60 -4.35
CA ARG A 101 11.46 8.55 -2.99
C ARG A 101 9.93 8.45 -3.01
N GLU A 102 9.27 9.20 -3.90
CA GLU A 102 7.80 9.22 -3.97
C GLU A 102 7.24 7.88 -4.46
N ALA A 103 7.76 7.36 -5.58
CA ALA A 103 7.34 6.08 -6.13
C ALA A 103 7.65 4.93 -5.16
N PHE A 104 8.83 4.94 -4.56
CA PHE A 104 9.24 3.97 -3.55
C PHE A 104 8.32 4.00 -2.32
N THR A 105 8.00 5.19 -1.80
CA THR A 105 7.04 5.34 -0.69
C THR A 105 5.65 4.83 -1.05
N LYS A 106 5.20 4.98 -2.32
CA LYS A 106 3.93 4.43 -2.80
C LYS A 106 3.93 2.91 -2.77
N ILE A 107 5.02 2.26 -3.24
CA ILE A 107 5.16 0.80 -3.17
C ILE A 107 5.00 0.33 -1.73
N ILE A 108 5.82 0.85 -0.81
CA ILE A 108 5.80 0.43 0.59
C ILE A 108 4.44 0.69 1.23
N SER A 109 3.84 1.87 1.00
CA SER A 109 2.52 2.20 1.55
C SER A 109 1.42 1.24 1.06
N ASN A 110 1.46 0.83 -0.21
CA ASN A 110 0.51 -0.15 -0.75
C ASN A 110 0.68 -1.52 -0.12
N LEU A 111 1.93 -2.00 0.04
CA LEU A 111 2.21 -3.29 0.67
C LEU A 111 1.77 -3.30 2.13
N LEU A 112 2.10 -2.24 2.89
CA LEU A 112 1.71 -2.12 4.29
C LEU A 112 0.20 -1.99 4.48
N ASN A 113 -0.46 -1.22 3.60
CA ASN A 113 -1.91 -1.10 3.62
C ASN A 113 -2.58 -2.47 3.39
N ASN A 114 -2.07 -3.26 2.45
CA ASN A 114 -2.54 -4.62 2.21
C ASN A 114 -2.26 -5.52 3.43
N GLY A 115 -1.04 -5.51 3.96
CA GLY A 115 -0.69 -6.25 5.16
C GLY A 115 -1.66 -5.96 6.32
N VAL A 116 -1.76 -4.69 6.73
CA VAL A 116 -2.66 -4.29 7.83
C VAL A 116 -4.14 -4.55 7.54
N LYS A 117 -4.54 -4.53 6.26
CA LYS A 117 -5.93 -4.79 5.87
C LYS A 117 -6.30 -6.26 6.00
N TYR A 118 -5.42 -7.16 5.58
CA TYR A 118 -5.72 -8.58 5.43
C TYR A 118 -5.10 -9.47 6.51
N ALA A 119 -4.19 -8.96 7.34
CA ALA A 119 -3.61 -9.70 8.45
C ALA A 119 -4.67 -10.11 9.48
N GLU A 120 -4.45 -11.27 10.11
CA GLU A 120 -5.23 -11.77 11.24
C GLU A 120 -4.58 -11.35 12.58
N SER A 121 -3.27 -11.52 12.75
CA SER A 121 -2.57 -11.23 13.99
C SER A 121 -1.29 -10.41 13.82
N TYR A 122 -0.55 -10.54 12.70
CA TYR A 122 0.70 -9.81 12.53
C TYR A 122 0.98 -9.31 11.13
N VAL A 123 1.79 -8.25 11.05
CA VAL A 123 2.46 -7.78 9.84
C VAL A 123 3.93 -7.51 10.17
N HIS A 124 4.82 -8.15 9.46
CA HIS A 124 6.26 -7.97 9.58
C HIS A 124 6.85 -7.34 8.32
N ILE A 125 7.77 -6.39 8.51
CA ILE A 125 8.52 -5.76 7.41
C ILE A 125 9.99 -5.89 7.70
N SER A 126 10.78 -6.28 6.69
CA SER A 126 12.24 -6.32 6.81
C SER A 126 12.93 -5.68 5.62
N LEU A 127 14.09 -5.05 5.88
CA LEU A 127 15.05 -4.62 4.89
C LEU A 127 16.26 -5.55 4.94
N GLU A 128 16.45 -6.32 3.88
CA GLU A 128 17.57 -7.22 3.70
C GLU A 128 18.59 -6.58 2.75
N VAL A 129 19.81 -6.43 3.24
CA VAL A 129 20.93 -5.89 2.45
C VAL A 129 21.95 -7.01 2.34
N PRO A 130 22.38 -7.41 1.13
CA PRO A 130 23.40 -8.45 0.96
C PRO A 130 24.71 -8.05 1.63
N GLU A 131 25.39 -9.01 2.28
CA GLU A 131 26.69 -8.79 2.94
C GLU A 131 27.85 -8.60 1.95
N ALA A 132 27.70 -9.07 0.71
CA ALA A 132 28.74 -9.03 -0.32
C ALA A 132 28.53 -7.86 -1.29
N ASP A 133 29.57 -7.15 -1.60
CA ASP A 133 29.68 -5.97 -2.49
C ASP A 133 29.25 -6.23 -3.96
N ASP A 134 28.85 -7.43 -4.30
CA ASP A 134 28.67 -7.88 -5.67
C ASP A 134 27.30 -7.58 -6.31
N ASN A 135 26.31 -7.16 -5.53
CA ASN A 135 25.05 -6.72 -6.08
C ASN A 135 24.57 -5.47 -5.34
N ASN A 136 24.61 -4.35 -6.00
CA ASN A 136 24.07 -3.05 -5.57
C ASN A 136 22.52 -3.13 -5.40
N SER A 137 22.01 -4.25 -4.87
CA SER A 137 20.61 -4.59 -4.70
C SER A 137 20.26 -4.72 -3.23
N PHE A 138 19.01 -4.47 -2.89
CA PHE A 138 18.42 -4.69 -1.58
C PHE A 138 17.05 -5.32 -1.75
N ARG A 139 16.57 -5.99 -0.72
CA ARG A 139 15.24 -6.57 -0.72
C ARG A 139 14.42 -6.02 0.43
N ILE A 140 13.16 -5.72 0.16
CA ILE A 140 12.17 -5.43 1.18
C ILE A 140 11.17 -6.55 1.18
N ARG A 141 10.98 -7.16 2.34
CA ARG A 141 10.01 -8.22 2.55
C ARG A 141 8.88 -7.70 3.42
N THR A 142 7.65 -7.95 3.03
CA THR A 142 6.47 -7.72 3.86
C THR A 142 5.72 -9.03 4.02
N GLU A 143 5.40 -9.41 5.23
CA GLU A 143 4.75 -10.66 5.58
C GLU A 143 3.51 -10.41 6.43
N ASN A 144 2.47 -11.20 6.20
CA ASN A 144 1.27 -11.21 7.03
C ASN A 144 0.61 -12.60 7.03
N ASP A 145 -0.09 -12.90 8.11
CA ASP A 145 -0.78 -14.18 8.39
C ASP A 145 -2.25 -14.21 7.98
N GLY A 146 -2.68 -13.33 7.09
CA GLY A 146 -4.05 -13.37 6.58
C GLY A 146 -4.31 -14.56 5.66
N VAL A 147 -5.53 -14.64 5.13
CA VAL A 147 -5.93 -15.72 4.22
C VAL A 147 -4.87 -15.95 3.14
N ILE A 148 -4.37 -17.18 3.06
CA ILE A 148 -3.29 -17.54 2.14
C ILE A 148 -3.75 -17.45 0.70
N ILE A 149 -2.98 -16.75 -0.12
CA ILE A 149 -3.24 -16.60 -1.54
C ILE A 149 -2.78 -17.86 -2.27
N PRO A 150 -3.71 -18.59 -2.96
CA PRO A 150 -3.36 -19.79 -3.70
C PRO A 150 -2.31 -19.56 -4.77
N ASN A 151 -1.53 -20.59 -5.10
CA ASN A 151 -0.45 -20.49 -6.07
C ASN A 151 -0.91 -19.97 -7.44
N GLU A 152 -2.12 -20.36 -7.87
CA GLU A 152 -2.72 -19.93 -9.15
C GLU A 152 -3.00 -18.43 -9.16
N MET A 153 -3.21 -17.84 -7.99
CA MET A 153 -3.54 -16.42 -7.85
C MET A 153 -2.31 -15.52 -7.63
N LYS A 154 -1.13 -16.10 -7.29
CA LYS A 154 0.07 -15.32 -6.94
C LYS A 154 0.53 -14.35 -8.04
N GLU A 155 0.34 -14.70 -9.31
CA GLU A 155 0.59 -13.78 -10.42
C GLU A 155 -0.65 -12.95 -10.78
N GLU A 156 -1.85 -13.51 -10.65
CA GLU A 156 -3.10 -12.83 -11.00
C GLU A 156 -3.36 -11.59 -10.14
N ILE A 157 -3.00 -11.62 -8.84
CA ILE A 157 -3.21 -10.48 -7.93
C ILE A 157 -2.43 -9.21 -8.31
N PHE A 158 -1.43 -9.32 -9.19
CA PHE A 158 -0.70 -8.16 -9.72
C PHE A 158 -1.33 -7.59 -11.00
N LYS A 159 -2.37 -8.22 -11.54
CA LYS A 159 -3.13 -7.66 -12.65
C LYS A 159 -4.08 -6.56 -12.15
N PRO A 160 -4.28 -5.48 -12.94
CA PRO A 160 -5.20 -4.42 -12.56
C PRO A 160 -6.62 -4.95 -12.32
N PHE A 161 -7.28 -4.44 -11.29
CA PHE A 161 -8.66 -4.76 -10.89
C PHE A 161 -8.90 -6.18 -10.39
N VAL A 162 -7.86 -7.03 -10.34
CA VAL A 162 -7.98 -8.36 -9.74
C VAL A 162 -8.03 -8.25 -8.22
N ARG A 163 -8.94 -9.02 -7.61
CA ARG A 163 -9.15 -9.08 -6.16
C ARG A 163 -9.34 -10.53 -5.75
N PHE A 164 -8.67 -10.90 -4.66
CA PHE A 164 -8.84 -12.21 -4.04
C PHE A 164 -9.77 -12.07 -2.83
N ASN A 165 -10.67 -13.04 -2.63
CA ASN A 165 -11.70 -13.06 -1.58
C ASN A 165 -12.70 -11.88 -1.62
N GLU A 166 -13.49 -11.80 -2.71
CA GLU A 166 -14.62 -10.85 -2.77
C GLU A 166 -15.83 -11.23 -1.89
N LYS A 167 -15.89 -12.48 -1.40
CA LYS A 167 -17.06 -13.05 -0.73
C LYS A 167 -16.66 -13.86 0.50
N GLU A 168 -16.40 -13.20 1.61
CA GLU A 168 -16.60 -13.78 2.94
C GLU A 168 -17.58 -12.90 3.72
N ASP A 169 -18.66 -13.49 4.20
CA ASP A 169 -19.68 -12.94 5.13
C ASP A 169 -20.40 -11.64 4.72
N GLY A 170 -20.67 -11.45 3.44
CA GLY A 170 -21.48 -10.29 2.99
C GLY A 170 -20.79 -8.93 3.17
N LYS A 171 -19.56 -8.89 3.69
CA LYS A 171 -18.74 -7.66 3.75
C LYS A 171 -17.97 -7.49 2.44
N VAL A 172 -18.38 -6.50 1.67
CA VAL A 172 -17.62 -6.07 0.49
C VAL A 172 -16.23 -5.62 0.96
N THR A 173 -15.19 -6.43 0.67
CA THR A 173 -13.82 -6.03 0.96
C THR A 173 -13.49 -4.73 0.22
N THR A 174 -13.11 -3.70 0.96
CA THR A 174 -12.79 -2.38 0.39
C THR A 174 -11.42 -2.41 -0.28
N GLY A 175 -11.36 -2.30 -1.60
CA GLY A 175 -10.08 -2.22 -2.34
C GLY A 175 -10.33 -1.89 -3.80
N THR A 176 -9.32 -1.30 -4.45
CA THR A 176 -9.39 -0.88 -5.85
C THR A 176 -8.93 -1.97 -6.83
N GLY A 177 -8.12 -2.93 -6.36
CA GLY A 177 -7.42 -3.90 -7.19
C GLY A 177 -6.30 -3.30 -8.06
N ILE A 178 -5.93 -2.02 -7.82
CA ILE A 178 -4.89 -1.34 -8.60
C ILE A 178 -3.56 -1.29 -7.82
N GLY A 179 -3.60 -1.35 -6.49
CA GLY A 179 -2.44 -1.10 -5.64
C GLY A 179 -1.24 -2.01 -5.96
N LEU A 180 -1.44 -3.33 -6.03
CA LEU A 180 -0.35 -4.28 -6.33
C LEU A 180 0.14 -4.15 -7.77
N ALA A 181 -0.76 -3.95 -8.75
CA ALA A 181 -0.39 -3.71 -10.15
C ALA A 181 0.50 -2.45 -10.27
N LEU A 182 0.08 -1.35 -9.65
CA LEU A 182 0.87 -0.11 -9.62
C LEU A 182 2.22 -0.31 -8.92
N SER A 183 2.23 -1.03 -7.79
CA SER A 183 3.48 -1.30 -7.06
C SER A 183 4.46 -2.11 -7.90
N ARG A 184 4.00 -3.12 -8.65
CA ARG A 184 4.85 -3.91 -9.57
C ARG A 184 5.39 -3.02 -10.68
N SER A 185 4.55 -2.23 -11.36
CA SER A 185 5.01 -1.30 -12.42
C SER A 185 6.04 -0.29 -11.89
N LEU A 186 5.85 0.24 -10.68
CA LEU A 186 6.82 1.15 -10.08
C LEU A 186 8.13 0.44 -9.70
N ALA A 187 8.08 -0.82 -9.23
CA ALA A 187 9.27 -1.62 -8.96
C ALA A 187 10.05 -1.91 -10.26
N GLU A 188 9.37 -2.28 -11.34
CA GLU A 188 9.98 -2.48 -12.67
C GLU A 188 10.62 -1.21 -13.21
N LEU A 189 10.01 -0.05 -13.03
CA LEU A 189 10.61 1.25 -13.36
C LEU A 189 11.86 1.58 -12.53
N HIS A 190 12.02 0.99 -11.33
CA HIS A 190 13.24 1.01 -10.52
C HIS A 190 14.25 -0.06 -10.93
N GLN A 191 14.00 -0.82 -12.01
CA GLN A 191 14.79 -1.99 -12.44
C GLN A 191 14.80 -3.12 -11.40
N GLY A 192 13.79 -3.15 -10.54
CA GLY A 192 13.55 -4.18 -9.55
C GLY A 192 12.39 -5.10 -9.93
N THR A 193 12.00 -5.93 -9.00
CA THR A 193 10.87 -6.86 -9.14
C THR A 193 9.96 -6.75 -7.92
N LEU A 194 8.69 -7.09 -8.09
CA LEU A 194 7.76 -7.32 -6.98
C LEU A 194 7.03 -8.64 -7.24
N ALA A 195 7.20 -9.58 -6.34
CA ALA A 195 6.61 -10.92 -6.44
C ALA A 195 6.11 -11.40 -5.08
N MET A 196 5.23 -12.40 -5.10
CA MET A 196 4.92 -13.18 -3.90
C MET A 196 5.95 -14.29 -3.70
N GLY A 197 6.40 -14.45 -2.46
CA GLY A 197 7.24 -15.56 -2.03
C GLY A 197 6.53 -16.92 -2.11
N ALA A 198 7.32 -17.99 -2.07
CA ALA A 198 6.84 -19.36 -2.13
C ALA A 198 6.31 -19.90 -0.77
N GLY A 199 6.20 -19.08 0.28
CA GLY A 199 5.74 -19.49 1.60
C GLY A 199 4.32 -20.10 1.56
N GLU A 200 4.11 -21.18 2.31
CA GLU A 200 2.81 -21.85 2.45
C GLU A 200 2.05 -21.40 3.71
N GLU A 201 2.74 -20.79 4.67
CA GLU A 201 2.19 -20.43 5.99
C GLU A 201 1.83 -18.93 6.12
N ASN A 202 2.33 -18.08 5.21
CA ASN A 202 2.07 -16.65 5.25
C ASN A 202 2.11 -16.02 3.85
N ASN A 203 1.51 -14.84 3.71
CA ASN A 203 1.60 -14.05 2.49
C ASN A 203 2.86 -13.17 2.56
N THR A 204 3.85 -13.50 1.74
CA THR A 204 5.12 -12.76 1.63
C THR A 204 5.21 -12.04 0.30
N PHE A 205 5.48 -10.73 0.33
CA PHE A 205 5.78 -9.90 -0.84
C PHE A 205 7.24 -9.42 -0.78
N CYS A 206 7.97 -9.58 -1.90
CA CYS A 206 9.37 -9.17 -2.03
C CYS A 206 9.58 -8.37 -3.31
#